data_b277583a2d74af0c5e966e86a61386cf
#
_entry.id   b277583a2d74af0c5e966e86a61386cf
#
_cell.length_a   1.000
_cell.length_b   1.000
_cell.length_c   1.000
_cell.angle_alpha   90.00
_cell.angle_beta   90.00
_cell.angle_gamma   90.00
#
_symmetry.space_group_name_H-M   'P 1'
#
loop_
_entity.id
_entity.type
_entity.pdbx_description
1 polymer ?
#
loop_
_entity_poly.entity_id
_entity_poly.type
_entity_poly.pdbx_seq_one_letter_code
_entity_poly.pdbx_strand_id
1 'polypeptide(L)'
;TDAKANVAQFDAYLPYGELLVDEHSSTEEMPYKFNGKEFDEETGLYYYGARYMNPKTSLWYGVDPMADNMPETCSYIYCFGNPIQLIDPDGNQPKPSPRTLFYNTIGKSSIEAALSIGATNKYKGLYFLAQRRVENGFNTKVPANNPMNIKGKGDAGVQTLQTTEYVKGKAMKMKQSFAKFSSVEEGFKGYINVLKKNFPSAYAALLDDNKTINDFTNGLASGILGGYATAPNYSDKIKSMFYSIVRDYKKQISIDIDNNNSLIMKYQSEIIETQKSKQGYSNSDMMNLKQKIAVLNNANNKLKNDLKELNRLK
;
A
#
# COMPACT_ATOMS: atom_id res chain seq x y z
N THR A 1 16.69 1.57 16.94
CA THR A 1 16.74 2.66 17.95
C THR A 1 17.21 2.11 19.28
N ASP A 2 17.96 2.91 20.04
CA ASP A 2 18.38 2.57 21.40
C ASP A 2 17.21 2.66 22.41
N ALA A 3 17.47 2.30 23.68
CA ALA A 3 16.48 2.35 24.76
C ALA A 3 15.94 3.75 25.06
N LYS A 4 16.60 4.81 24.55
CA LYS A 4 16.19 6.21 24.67
C LYS A 4 15.47 6.74 23.41
N ALA A 5 15.15 5.85 22.46
CA ALA A 5 14.55 6.16 21.16
C ALA A 5 15.43 7.00 20.22
N ASN A 6 16.75 7.06 20.42
CA ASN A 6 17.66 7.62 19.42
C ASN A 6 17.86 6.61 18.28
N VAL A 7 18.16 7.12 17.08
CA VAL A 7 18.49 6.27 15.93
C VAL A 7 19.86 5.64 16.19
N ALA A 8 19.89 4.30 16.35
CA ALA A 8 21.13 3.54 16.54
C ALA A 8 21.74 3.13 15.19
N GLN A 9 20.91 2.77 14.21
CA GLN A 9 21.30 2.41 12.86
C GLN A 9 20.25 2.87 11.87
N PHE A 10 20.67 3.32 10.71
CA PHE A 10 19.82 3.70 9.58
C PHE A 10 20.34 3.05 8.31
N ASP A 11 19.53 2.16 7.74
CA ASP A 11 19.81 1.46 6.49
C ASP A 11 18.82 1.87 5.42
N ALA A 12 19.31 2.16 4.22
CA ALA A 12 18.49 2.29 3.03
C ALA A 12 18.90 1.25 1.99
N TYR A 13 17.92 0.67 1.32
CA TYR A 13 18.12 -0.45 0.41
C TYR A 13 17.63 -0.15 -1.00
N LEU A 14 18.34 -0.72 -1.99
CA LEU A 14 17.81 -0.92 -3.33
C LEU A 14 16.68 -1.97 -3.32
N PRO A 15 15.88 -2.08 -4.40
CA PRO A 15 14.69 -2.95 -4.40
C PRO A 15 14.93 -4.42 -4.04
N TYR A 16 16.12 -4.93 -4.27
CA TYR A 16 16.50 -6.31 -3.96
C TYR A 16 17.37 -6.45 -2.70
N GLY A 17 17.44 -5.39 -1.88
CA GLY A 17 18.12 -5.45 -0.59
C GLY A 17 19.61 -5.14 -0.62
N GLU A 18 20.16 -4.71 -1.75
CA GLU A 18 21.50 -4.15 -1.78
C GLU A 18 21.51 -2.86 -0.95
N LEU A 19 22.51 -2.73 -0.05
CA LEU A 19 22.66 -1.57 0.81
C LEU A 19 23.04 -0.34 -0.01
N LEU A 20 22.23 0.71 0.07
CA LEU A 20 22.48 2.02 -0.52
C LEU A 20 23.10 2.97 0.52
N VAL A 21 22.63 2.90 1.75
CA VAL A 21 23.11 3.68 2.90
C VAL A 21 23.16 2.75 4.09
N ASP A 22 24.23 2.81 4.86
CA ASP A 22 24.45 2.08 6.09
C ASP A 22 25.14 3.02 7.08
N GLU A 23 24.37 3.63 7.98
CA GLU A 23 24.84 4.60 8.96
C GLU A 23 24.61 4.09 10.38
N HIS A 24 25.66 4.07 11.20
CA HIS A 24 25.63 3.62 12.58
C HIS A 24 26.01 4.74 13.55
N SER A 25 25.32 4.81 14.68
CA SER A 25 25.70 5.64 15.83
C SER A 25 26.49 4.85 16.89
N SER A 26 26.65 3.52 16.71
CA SER A 26 27.37 2.62 17.62
C SER A 26 28.22 1.63 16.84
N THR A 27 29.09 0.90 17.54
CA THR A 27 29.92 -0.18 16.95
C THR A 27 29.17 -1.52 16.84
N GLU A 28 27.94 -1.58 17.36
CA GLU A 28 27.09 -2.78 17.24
C GLU A 28 26.26 -2.71 15.99
N GLU A 29 26.45 -3.67 15.10
CA GLU A 29 25.64 -3.83 13.90
C GLU A 29 24.43 -4.70 14.18
N MET A 30 23.30 -4.34 13.56
CA MET A 30 22.09 -5.16 13.61
C MET A 30 22.18 -6.25 12.53
N PRO A 31 22.15 -7.54 12.90
CA PRO A 31 22.29 -8.62 11.93
C PRO A 31 21.09 -8.77 11.00
N TYR A 32 19.92 -8.22 11.39
CA TYR A 32 18.70 -8.27 10.60
C TYR A 32 18.55 -6.98 9.82
N LYS A 33 18.69 -7.06 8.49
CA LYS A 33 18.63 -5.91 7.57
C LYS A 33 17.39 -5.99 6.66
N PHE A 34 17.54 -6.06 5.35
CA PHE A 34 16.44 -6.05 4.38
C PHE A 34 15.33 -7.08 4.68
N ASN A 35 14.08 -6.65 4.69
CA ASN A 35 12.89 -7.46 5.01
C ASN A 35 12.95 -8.17 6.38
N GLY A 36 13.77 -7.68 7.31
CA GLY A 36 13.98 -8.30 8.62
C GLY A 36 14.71 -9.66 8.52
N LYS A 37 15.53 -9.84 7.48
CA LYS A 37 16.33 -11.05 7.27
C LYS A 37 17.75 -10.86 7.78
N GLU A 38 18.30 -11.95 8.34
CA GLU A 38 19.67 -12.01 8.75
C GLU A 38 20.59 -11.85 7.53
N PHE A 39 21.51 -10.90 7.63
CA PHE A 39 22.51 -10.64 6.62
C PHE A 39 23.82 -11.25 7.05
N ASP A 40 24.31 -12.19 6.26
CA ASP A 40 25.61 -12.80 6.45
C ASP A 40 26.67 -11.93 5.76
N GLU A 41 27.47 -11.23 6.55
CA GLU A 41 28.47 -10.30 6.06
C GLU A 41 29.65 -11.00 5.36
N GLU A 42 29.96 -12.24 5.75
CA GLU A 42 31.04 -13.02 5.14
C GLU A 42 30.71 -13.42 3.71
N THR A 43 29.46 -13.81 3.45
CA THR A 43 29.00 -14.24 2.12
C THR A 43 28.31 -13.14 1.34
N GLY A 44 27.82 -12.09 2.01
CA GLY A 44 26.99 -11.03 1.43
C GLY A 44 25.58 -11.49 1.03
N LEU A 45 25.06 -12.54 1.66
CA LEU A 45 23.77 -13.14 1.37
C LEU A 45 22.77 -12.89 2.50
N TYR A 46 21.47 -12.84 2.15
CA TYR A 46 20.39 -12.83 3.12
C TYR A 46 19.85 -14.24 3.36
N TYR A 47 19.74 -14.65 4.62
CA TYR A 47 19.14 -15.93 4.99
C TYR A 47 17.63 -15.81 5.17
N TYR A 48 16.87 -16.51 4.32
CA TYR A 48 15.40 -16.49 4.33
C TYR A 48 14.78 -17.74 4.99
N GLY A 49 15.58 -18.69 5.44
CA GLY A 49 15.13 -19.96 5.98
C GLY A 49 15.33 -21.09 4.97
N ALA A 50 14.51 -21.18 3.94
CA ALA A 50 14.63 -22.23 2.92
C ALA A 50 15.74 -21.95 1.89
N ARG A 51 16.05 -20.68 1.62
CA ARG A 51 17.04 -20.26 0.62
C ARG A 51 17.87 -19.07 1.11
N TYR A 52 19.02 -18.88 0.48
CA TYR A 52 19.81 -17.65 0.57
C TYR A 52 19.53 -16.76 -0.64
N MET A 53 19.41 -15.44 -0.42
CA MET A 53 19.20 -14.46 -1.47
C MET A 53 20.43 -13.59 -1.65
N ASN A 54 20.90 -13.45 -2.88
CA ASN A 54 22.00 -12.57 -3.23
C ASN A 54 21.47 -11.21 -3.71
N PRO A 55 21.62 -10.15 -2.91
CA PRO A 55 21.11 -8.82 -3.27
C PRO A 55 21.78 -8.24 -4.52
N LYS A 56 23.07 -8.53 -4.75
CA LYS A 56 23.85 -8.01 -5.88
C LYS A 56 23.39 -8.59 -7.23
N THR A 57 22.96 -9.86 -7.24
CA THR A 57 22.46 -10.51 -8.46
C THR A 57 20.94 -10.47 -8.57
N SER A 58 20.26 -10.09 -7.50
CA SER A 58 18.78 -10.09 -7.39
C SER A 58 18.15 -11.49 -7.52
N LEU A 59 18.90 -12.53 -7.21
CA LEU A 59 18.53 -13.94 -7.38
C LEU A 59 18.68 -14.72 -6.09
N TRP A 60 17.91 -15.81 -6.00
CA TRP A 60 18.15 -16.88 -5.03
C TRP A 60 19.44 -17.65 -5.35
N TYR A 61 20.17 -18.05 -4.30
CA TYR A 61 21.38 -18.87 -4.43
C TYR A 61 21.08 -20.38 -4.51
N GLY A 62 19.82 -20.77 -4.44
CA GLY A 62 19.35 -22.15 -4.55
C GLY A 62 18.07 -22.26 -5.36
N VAL A 63 17.79 -23.46 -5.83
CA VAL A 63 16.55 -23.81 -6.55
C VAL A 63 15.35 -23.64 -5.64
N ASP A 64 14.24 -23.15 -6.17
CA ASP A 64 12.99 -23.03 -5.44
C ASP A 64 12.49 -24.42 -5.00
N PRO A 65 12.27 -24.65 -3.68
CA PRO A 65 11.67 -25.91 -3.22
C PRO A 65 10.27 -26.16 -3.80
N MET A 66 9.61 -25.12 -4.31
CA MET A 66 8.28 -25.18 -4.94
C MET A 66 8.35 -25.15 -6.48
N ALA A 67 9.52 -25.34 -7.10
CA ALA A 67 9.73 -25.23 -8.56
C ALA A 67 8.76 -26.11 -9.36
N ASP A 68 8.48 -27.32 -8.90
CA ASP A 68 7.56 -28.25 -9.57
C ASP A 68 6.12 -27.74 -9.65
N ASN A 69 5.74 -26.85 -8.71
CA ASN A 69 4.42 -26.23 -8.68
C ASN A 69 4.31 -24.99 -9.59
N MET A 70 5.44 -24.50 -10.09
CA MET A 70 5.53 -23.27 -10.88
C MET A 70 6.49 -23.45 -12.08
N PRO A 71 6.24 -24.41 -12.99
CA PRO A 71 7.16 -24.77 -14.06
C PRO A 71 7.42 -23.65 -15.09
N GLU A 72 6.53 -22.66 -15.17
CA GLU A 72 6.68 -21.52 -16.08
C GLU A 72 7.53 -20.39 -15.47
N THR A 73 7.99 -20.53 -14.24
CA THR A 73 8.74 -19.49 -13.51
C THR A 73 10.18 -19.94 -13.31
N CYS A 74 11.13 -19.01 -13.50
CA CYS A 74 12.53 -19.27 -13.19
C CYS A 74 12.70 -19.58 -11.69
N SER A 75 13.26 -20.76 -11.37
CA SER A 75 13.41 -21.25 -10.01
C SER A 75 14.39 -20.44 -9.13
N TYR A 76 15.10 -19.50 -9.72
CA TYR A 76 16.07 -18.64 -9.03
C TYR A 76 15.60 -17.18 -8.90
N ILE A 77 14.42 -16.84 -9.41
CA ILE A 77 13.94 -15.44 -9.39
C ILE A 77 13.36 -15.08 -8.02
N TYR A 78 13.85 -13.99 -7.41
CA TYR A 78 13.28 -13.45 -6.17
C TYR A 78 11.95 -12.73 -6.47
N CYS A 79 10.89 -13.12 -5.74
CA CYS A 79 9.58 -12.46 -5.81
C CYS A 79 9.04 -12.25 -7.23
N PHE A 80 9.23 -13.21 -8.13
CA PHE A 80 8.82 -13.13 -9.55
C PHE A 80 9.31 -11.86 -10.27
N GLY A 81 10.47 -11.30 -9.85
CA GLY A 81 10.99 -10.05 -10.38
C GLY A 81 10.27 -8.79 -9.86
N ASN A 82 9.43 -8.91 -8.85
CA ASN A 82 8.66 -7.79 -8.29
C ASN A 82 8.84 -7.62 -6.76
N PRO A 83 10.06 -7.27 -6.30
CA PRO A 83 10.37 -7.15 -4.87
C PRO A 83 9.72 -5.95 -4.18
N ILE A 84 9.09 -5.04 -4.95
CA ILE A 84 8.39 -3.87 -4.40
C ILE A 84 7.00 -4.25 -3.89
N GLN A 85 6.31 -5.15 -4.60
CA GLN A 85 4.96 -5.58 -4.24
C GLN A 85 4.95 -6.85 -3.42
N LEU A 86 5.95 -7.71 -3.61
CA LEU A 86 6.04 -9.02 -3.00
C LEU A 86 7.21 -9.07 -2.04
N ILE A 87 7.07 -9.89 -1.01
CA ILE A 87 8.13 -10.36 -0.14
C ILE A 87 8.04 -11.88 -0.07
N ASP A 88 9.16 -12.53 0.12
CA ASP A 88 9.18 -13.95 0.45
C ASP A 88 9.52 -14.09 1.94
N PRO A 89 8.58 -14.50 2.82
CA PRO A 89 8.83 -14.50 4.26
C PRO A 89 9.73 -15.62 4.74
N ASP A 90 9.83 -16.70 4.00
CA ASP A 90 10.49 -17.95 4.44
C ASP A 90 11.38 -18.58 3.36
N GLY A 91 11.52 -17.95 2.21
CA GLY A 91 12.30 -18.47 1.09
C GLY A 91 11.61 -19.57 0.29
N ASN A 92 10.28 -19.72 0.41
CA ASN A 92 9.50 -20.74 -0.31
C ASN A 92 8.54 -20.09 -1.31
N GLN A 93 7.74 -19.12 -0.86
CA GLN A 93 6.70 -18.55 -1.69
C GLN A 93 6.49 -17.05 -1.45
N PRO A 94 6.57 -16.23 -2.51
CA PRO A 94 6.29 -14.80 -2.41
C PRO A 94 4.85 -14.51 -2.00
N LYS A 95 4.68 -13.49 -1.16
CA LYS A 95 3.38 -12.96 -0.69
C LYS A 95 3.33 -11.45 -0.89
N PRO A 96 2.14 -10.84 -1.04
CA PRO A 96 2.03 -9.39 -1.08
C PRO A 96 2.72 -8.73 0.12
N SER A 97 3.53 -7.71 -0.14
CA SER A 97 4.16 -6.95 0.94
C SER A 97 3.11 -6.32 1.84
N PRO A 98 3.41 -6.02 3.13
CA PRO A 98 2.48 -5.32 4.01
C PRO A 98 1.97 -4.01 3.39
N ARG A 99 2.82 -3.32 2.64
CA ARG A 99 2.48 -2.10 1.90
C ARG A 99 1.48 -2.38 0.78
N THR A 100 1.73 -3.38 -0.05
CA THR A 100 0.82 -3.80 -1.13
C THR A 100 -0.52 -4.26 -0.57
N LEU A 101 -0.48 -5.09 0.48
CA LEU A 101 -1.70 -5.56 1.14
C LEU A 101 -2.51 -4.39 1.72
N PHE A 102 -1.84 -3.40 2.32
CA PHE A 102 -2.49 -2.19 2.83
C PHE A 102 -3.23 -1.43 1.72
N TYR A 103 -2.60 -1.19 0.57
CA TYR A 103 -3.25 -0.47 -0.52
C TYR A 103 -4.38 -1.25 -1.18
N ASN A 104 -4.21 -2.57 -1.33
CA ASN A 104 -5.24 -3.44 -1.93
C ASN A 104 -6.46 -3.66 -1.04
N THR A 105 -6.33 -3.44 0.28
CA THR A 105 -7.41 -3.60 1.25
C THR A 105 -7.90 -2.25 1.77
N ILE A 106 -7.13 -1.64 2.65
CA ILE A 106 -7.50 -0.39 3.33
C ILE A 106 -7.59 0.79 2.34
N GLY A 107 -6.63 0.87 1.41
CA GLY A 107 -6.62 1.90 0.38
C GLY A 107 -7.82 1.80 -0.54
N LYS A 108 -8.15 0.59 -1.01
CA LYS A 108 -9.34 0.34 -1.83
C LYS A 108 -10.61 0.77 -1.11
N SER A 109 -10.80 0.35 0.15
CA SER A 109 -11.97 0.72 0.95
C SER A 109 -12.10 2.22 1.16
N SER A 110 -10.97 2.95 1.29
CA SER A 110 -11.00 4.41 1.41
C SER A 110 -11.46 5.11 0.13
N ILE A 111 -11.04 4.61 -1.03
CA ILE A 111 -11.45 5.11 -2.35
C ILE A 111 -12.95 4.83 -2.59
N GLU A 112 -13.42 3.62 -2.27
CA GLU A 112 -14.82 3.23 -2.40
C GLU A 112 -15.73 4.07 -1.50
N ALA A 113 -15.30 4.35 -0.26
CA ALA A 113 -16.02 5.23 0.65
C ALA A 113 -16.12 6.68 0.10
N ALA A 114 -15.07 7.21 -0.51
CA ALA A 114 -15.12 8.54 -1.14
C ALA A 114 -16.10 8.57 -2.34
N LEU A 115 -16.09 7.54 -3.18
CA LEU A 115 -17.06 7.41 -4.28
C LEU A 115 -18.49 7.39 -3.78
N SER A 116 -18.77 6.69 -2.68
CA SER A 116 -20.13 6.52 -2.14
C SER A 116 -20.80 7.82 -1.69
N ILE A 117 -20.03 8.87 -1.40
CA ILE A 117 -20.53 10.20 -1.00
C ILE A 117 -20.58 11.18 -2.17
N GLY A 118 -20.31 10.71 -3.40
CA GLY A 118 -20.35 11.54 -4.60
C GLY A 118 -19.09 12.39 -4.82
N ALA A 119 -17.94 11.97 -4.28
CA ALA A 119 -16.66 12.61 -4.61
C ALA A 119 -16.42 12.52 -6.12
N THR A 120 -16.18 13.65 -6.76
CA THR A 120 -15.93 13.73 -8.21
C THR A 120 -14.62 13.08 -8.62
N ASN A 121 -13.63 13.11 -7.74
CA ASN A 121 -12.38 12.35 -7.85
C ASN A 121 -12.31 11.31 -6.74
N LYS A 122 -12.37 10.02 -7.13
CA LYS A 122 -12.34 8.89 -6.18
C LYS A 122 -11.10 8.89 -5.27
N TYR A 123 -9.98 9.42 -5.74
CA TYR A 123 -8.73 9.48 -4.99
C TYR A 123 -8.74 10.54 -3.87
N LYS A 124 -9.82 11.32 -3.69
CA LYS A 124 -10.04 12.10 -2.46
C LYS A 124 -10.07 11.21 -1.20
N GLY A 125 -10.41 9.93 -1.35
CA GLY A 125 -10.26 8.95 -0.28
C GLY A 125 -8.85 8.83 0.30
N LEU A 126 -7.81 9.21 -0.47
CA LEU A 126 -6.43 9.19 0.00
C LEU A 126 -6.14 10.25 1.08
N TYR A 127 -6.99 11.27 1.25
CA TYR A 127 -6.84 12.27 2.31
C TYR A 127 -6.99 11.63 3.69
N PHE A 128 -8.08 10.90 3.92
CA PHE A 128 -8.26 10.21 5.19
C PHE A 128 -7.46 8.90 5.29
N LEU A 129 -7.06 8.30 4.15
CA LEU A 129 -6.08 7.22 4.18
C LEU A 129 -4.71 7.69 4.68
N ALA A 130 -4.27 8.89 4.26
CA ALA A 130 -3.04 9.50 4.74
C ALA A 130 -3.08 9.76 6.25
N GLN A 131 -4.21 10.27 6.76
CA GLN A 131 -4.45 10.46 8.18
C GLN A 131 -4.34 9.12 8.95
N ARG A 132 -5.03 8.07 8.47
CA ARG A 132 -4.93 6.74 9.07
C ARG A 132 -3.50 6.21 9.09
N ARG A 133 -2.73 6.44 8.02
CA ARG A 133 -1.35 5.96 7.94
C ARG A 133 -0.42 6.69 8.91
N VAL A 134 -0.66 7.97 9.19
CA VAL A 134 0.05 8.72 10.24
C VAL A 134 -0.15 8.07 11.62
N GLU A 135 -1.35 7.57 11.90
CA GLU A 135 -1.69 7.01 13.21
C GLU A 135 -1.30 5.53 13.36
N ASN A 136 -1.40 4.74 12.28
CA ASN A 136 -1.34 3.28 12.34
C ASN A 136 -0.31 2.64 11.37
N GLY A 137 0.46 3.43 10.64
CA GLY A 137 1.42 2.91 9.65
C GLY A 137 0.76 2.07 8.55
N PHE A 138 1.41 0.98 8.14
CA PHE A 138 0.89 0.01 7.16
C PHE A 138 0.08 -1.13 7.81
N ASN A 139 -0.43 -0.94 9.01
CA ASN A 139 -1.20 -1.98 9.67
C ASN A 139 -2.51 -2.29 8.93
N THR A 140 -2.64 -3.51 8.45
CA THR A 140 -3.84 -4.01 7.76
C THR A 140 -4.90 -4.57 8.72
N LYS A 141 -4.54 -4.79 9.99
CA LYS A 141 -5.51 -5.19 11.01
C LYS A 141 -6.37 -4.00 11.38
N VAL A 142 -7.67 -4.13 11.20
CA VAL A 142 -8.68 -3.10 11.52
C VAL A 142 -9.67 -3.68 12.52
N PRO A 143 -9.40 -3.56 13.83
CA PRO A 143 -10.32 -4.07 14.86
C PRO A 143 -11.72 -3.49 14.67
N ALA A 144 -12.74 -4.35 14.72
CA ALA A 144 -14.14 -3.97 14.52
C ALA A 144 -14.44 -3.25 13.20
N ASN A 145 -13.61 -3.43 12.17
CA ASN A 145 -13.69 -2.71 10.89
C ASN A 145 -13.71 -1.17 11.04
N ASN A 146 -13.11 -0.66 12.11
CA ASN A 146 -13.08 0.76 12.46
C ASN A 146 -11.70 1.37 12.14
N PRO A 147 -11.47 1.82 10.90
CA PRO A 147 -10.14 2.26 10.46
C PRO A 147 -9.66 3.56 11.11
N MET A 148 -10.59 4.34 11.66
CA MET A 148 -10.31 5.68 12.21
C MET A 148 -10.56 5.78 13.71
N ASN A 149 -10.68 4.64 14.42
CA ASN A 149 -10.88 4.56 15.88
C ASN A 149 -12.06 5.42 16.38
N ILE A 150 -13.16 5.42 15.63
CA ILE A 150 -14.37 6.20 15.97
C ILE A 150 -14.97 5.67 17.26
N LYS A 151 -15.23 6.56 18.21
CA LYS A 151 -15.94 6.23 19.47
C LYS A 151 -17.46 6.17 19.24
N GLY A 152 -18.17 5.38 20.05
CA GLY A 152 -19.62 5.26 20.00
C GLY A 152 -20.12 4.02 19.30
N LYS A 153 -21.25 4.13 18.57
CA LYS A 153 -21.95 3.00 17.91
C LYS A 153 -21.80 3.09 16.39
N GLY A 154 -21.40 1.99 15.76
CA GLY A 154 -21.41 1.79 14.31
C GLY A 154 -22.63 1.00 13.85
N ASP A 155 -22.69 0.70 12.54
CA ASP A 155 -23.77 -0.09 11.91
C ASP A 155 -23.82 -1.54 12.44
N ALA A 156 -22.67 -2.10 12.82
CA ALA A 156 -22.57 -3.46 13.41
C ALA A 156 -22.46 -3.44 14.96
N GLY A 157 -22.72 -2.28 15.61
CA GLY A 157 -22.78 -2.17 17.07
C GLY A 157 -21.60 -1.46 17.70
N VAL A 158 -21.13 -1.99 18.84
CA VAL A 158 -20.08 -1.42 19.68
C VAL A 158 -19.06 -2.49 20.03
N GLN A 159 -17.80 -2.09 20.10
CA GLN A 159 -16.71 -2.88 20.67
C GLN A 159 -16.08 -2.13 21.83
N THR A 160 -15.96 -2.80 22.99
CA THR A 160 -15.26 -2.23 24.14
C THR A 160 -13.79 -2.69 24.12
N LEU A 161 -12.88 -1.75 24.07
CA LEU A 161 -11.43 -2.00 24.08
C LEU A 161 -10.79 -1.37 25.31
N GLN A 162 -9.71 -1.99 25.80
CA GLN A 162 -8.86 -1.38 26.81
C GLN A 162 -7.89 -0.44 26.12
N THR A 163 -7.90 0.83 26.51
CA THR A 163 -7.03 1.88 25.98
C THR A 163 -6.22 2.52 27.10
N THR A 164 -5.12 3.16 26.74
CA THR A 164 -4.37 4.01 27.66
C THR A 164 -4.68 5.47 27.31
N GLU A 165 -5.30 6.19 28.23
CA GLU A 165 -5.58 7.61 28.10
C GLU A 165 -4.70 8.40 29.06
N TYR A 166 -4.32 9.61 28.69
CA TYR A 166 -3.57 10.51 29.56
C TYR A 166 -4.55 11.47 30.26
N VAL A 167 -4.79 11.25 31.56
CA VAL A 167 -5.64 12.10 32.36
C VAL A 167 -4.73 12.91 33.29
N LYS A 168 -4.74 14.25 33.16
CA LYS A 168 -3.86 15.17 33.88
C LYS A 168 -2.38 14.75 33.84
N GLY A 169 -1.90 14.35 32.65
CA GLY A 169 -0.51 13.95 32.44
C GLY A 169 -0.13 12.54 32.91
N LYS A 170 -1.07 11.76 33.49
CA LYS A 170 -0.83 10.39 33.94
C LYS A 170 -1.49 9.39 32.98
N ALA A 171 -0.74 8.35 32.56
CA ALA A 171 -1.27 7.27 31.77
C ALA A 171 -2.22 6.40 32.61
N MET A 172 -3.48 6.27 32.17
CA MET A 172 -4.50 5.46 32.83
C MET A 172 -5.07 4.45 31.84
N LYS A 173 -5.11 3.18 32.24
CA LYS A 173 -5.82 2.14 31.48
C LYS A 173 -7.31 2.26 31.75
N MET A 174 -8.11 2.44 30.70
CA MET A 174 -9.56 2.50 30.81
C MET A 174 -10.24 1.74 29.67
N LYS A 175 -11.45 1.25 29.93
CA LYS A 175 -12.30 0.65 28.89
C LYS A 175 -13.03 1.77 28.15
N GLN A 176 -12.93 1.78 26.82
CA GLN A 176 -13.67 2.71 25.97
C GLN A 176 -14.47 1.98 24.91
N SER A 177 -15.63 2.56 24.57
CA SER A 177 -16.52 2.03 23.53
C SER A 177 -16.15 2.63 22.18
N PHE A 178 -15.83 1.75 21.25
CA PHE A 178 -15.55 2.09 19.84
C PHE A 178 -16.66 1.56 18.95
N ALA A 179 -16.93 2.27 17.87
CA ALA A 179 -17.89 1.85 16.87
C ALA A 179 -17.40 0.56 16.18
N LYS A 180 -18.32 -0.38 15.98
CA LYS A 180 -18.10 -1.59 15.18
C LYS A 180 -18.84 -1.45 13.85
N PHE A 181 -18.16 -1.78 12.75
CA PHE A 181 -18.71 -1.69 11.41
C PHE A 181 -18.77 -3.05 10.72
N SER A 182 -19.68 -3.20 9.76
CA SER A 182 -19.87 -4.43 8.97
C SER A 182 -18.69 -4.65 8.00
N SER A 183 -18.05 -3.57 7.53
CA SER A 183 -16.85 -3.61 6.69
C SER A 183 -15.93 -2.43 6.98
N VAL A 184 -14.68 -2.49 6.48
CA VAL A 184 -13.73 -1.37 6.57
C VAL A 184 -14.23 -0.17 5.78
N GLU A 185 -14.91 -0.39 4.65
CA GLU A 185 -15.55 0.66 3.85
C GLU A 185 -16.62 1.39 4.68
N GLU A 186 -17.52 0.66 5.35
CA GLU A 186 -18.52 1.24 6.23
C GLU A 186 -17.86 2.01 7.39
N GLY A 187 -16.74 1.53 7.90
CA GLY A 187 -15.92 2.26 8.87
C GLY A 187 -15.41 3.60 8.35
N PHE A 188 -14.97 3.67 7.10
CA PHE A 188 -14.61 4.95 6.47
C PHE A 188 -15.83 5.84 6.21
N LYS A 189 -16.97 5.30 5.80
CA LYS A 189 -18.23 6.06 5.69
C LYS A 189 -18.65 6.63 7.06
N GLY A 190 -18.49 5.84 8.12
CA GLY A 190 -18.67 6.31 9.49
C GLY A 190 -17.77 7.50 9.82
N TYR A 191 -16.50 7.45 9.41
CA TYR A 191 -15.57 8.57 9.57
C TYR A 191 -15.98 9.81 8.75
N ILE A 192 -16.40 9.63 7.52
CA ILE A 192 -16.91 10.72 6.69
C ILE A 192 -18.12 11.40 7.34
N ASN A 193 -19.00 10.64 8.01
CA ASN A 193 -20.09 11.22 8.79
C ASN A 193 -19.59 12.06 9.99
N VAL A 194 -18.50 11.63 10.65
CA VAL A 194 -17.84 12.44 11.69
C VAL A 194 -17.29 13.74 11.08
N LEU A 195 -16.63 13.67 9.91
CA LEU A 195 -16.16 14.86 9.21
C LEU A 195 -17.31 15.82 8.86
N LYS A 196 -18.39 15.30 8.28
CA LYS A 196 -19.57 16.09 7.92
C LYS A 196 -20.16 16.83 9.12
N LYS A 197 -20.20 16.17 10.29
CA LYS A 197 -20.79 16.73 11.52
C LYS A 197 -19.85 17.69 12.22
N ASN A 198 -18.57 17.34 12.38
CA ASN A 198 -17.65 18.05 13.28
C ASN A 198 -16.58 18.85 12.55
N PHE A 199 -16.29 18.54 11.27
CA PHE A 199 -15.24 19.14 10.45
C PHE A 199 -15.75 19.49 9.05
N PRO A 200 -16.78 20.35 8.92
CA PRO A 200 -17.47 20.58 7.64
C PRO A 200 -16.53 21.09 6.53
N SER A 201 -15.50 21.86 6.86
CA SER A 201 -14.49 22.33 5.90
C SER A 201 -13.63 21.17 5.36
N ALA A 202 -13.26 20.20 6.21
CA ALA A 202 -12.56 19.00 5.77
C ALA A 202 -13.47 18.09 4.91
N TYR A 203 -14.75 17.98 5.28
CA TYR A 203 -15.73 17.26 4.47
C TYR A 203 -15.93 17.92 3.09
N ALA A 204 -16.03 19.25 3.02
CA ALA A 204 -16.15 19.98 1.76
C ALA A 204 -14.94 19.77 0.84
N ALA A 205 -13.74 19.55 1.40
CA ALA A 205 -12.54 19.24 0.62
C ALA A 205 -12.61 17.88 -0.09
N LEU A 206 -13.45 16.95 0.36
CA LEU A 206 -13.67 15.67 -0.32
C LEU A 206 -14.57 15.81 -1.56
N LEU A 207 -15.47 16.77 -1.57
CA LEU A 207 -16.50 16.92 -2.60
C LEU A 207 -16.13 17.93 -3.69
N ASP A 208 -15.22 18.87 -3.43
CA ASP A 208 -14.86 19.95 -4.32
C ASP A 208 -13.47 19.70 -4.95
N ASP A 209 -13.42 19.55 -6.28
CA ASP A 209 -12.17 19.32 -7.02
C ASP A 209 -11.16 20.47 -6.95
N ASN A 210 -11.63 21.68 -6.64
CA ASN A 210 -10.76 22.85 -6.43
C ASN A 210 -10.10 22.84 -5.04
N LYS A 211 -10.58 22.00 -4.13
CA LYS A 211 -10.03 21.82 -2.78
C LYS A 211 -8.91 20.80 -2.78
N THR A 212 -7.88 21.08 -1.98
CA THR A 212 -6.63 20.34 -1.91
C THR A 212 -6.48 19.58 -0.58
N ILE A 213 -5.39 18.83 -0.41
CA ILE A 213 -5.02 18.24 0.88
C ILE A 213 -4.79 19.34 1.95
N ASN A 214 -4.37 20.54 1.54
CA ASN A 214 -4.22 21.65 2.48
C ASN A 214 -5.58 22.09 3.04
N ASP A 215 -6.62 22.20 2.19
CA ASP A 215 -7.99 22.52 2.64
C ASP A 215 -8.53 21.46 3.59
N PHE A 216 -8.25 20.18 3.30
CA PHE A 216 -8.64 19.08 4.17
C PHE A 216 -7.99 19.18 5.54
N THR A 217 -6.65 19.33 5.58
CA THR A 217 -5.91 19.41 6.84
C THR A 217 -6.24 20.66 7.66
N ASN A 218 -6.45 21.82 6.99
CA ASN A 218 -6.92 23.05 7.63
C ASN A 218 -8.33 22.88 8.19
N GLY A 219 -9.20 22.16 7.46
CA GLY A 219 -10.54 21.81 7.94
C GLY A 219 -10.51 20.90 9.17
N LEU A 220 -9.55 19.98 9.27
CA LEU A 220 -9.35 19.17 10.48
C LEU A 220 -8.85 20.02 11.68
N ALA A 221 -8.05 21.03 11.43
CA ALA A 221 -7.55 21.93 12.48
C ALA A 221 -8.63 22.87 13.01
N SER A 222 -9.66 23.19 12.22
CA SER A 222 -10.74 24.16 12.50
C SER A 222 -12.10 23.51 12.73
N GLY A 223 -12.15 22.36 13.42
CA GLY A 223 -13.41 21.67 13.71
C GLY A 223 -14.31 22.46 14.69
N ILE A 224 -15.63 22.15 14.66
CA ILE A 224 -16.67 22.82 15.49
C ILE A 224 -16.37 22.71 16.98
N LEU A 225 -15.80 21.58 17.41
CA LEU A 225 -15.46 21.31 18.82
C LEU A 225 -13.94 21.44 19.10
N GLY A 226 -13.20 22.08 18.21
CA GLY A 226 -11.74 22.17 18.23
C GLY A 226 -11.07 21.32 17.16
N GLY A 227 -9.75 21.39 17.07
CA GLY A 227 -8.98 20.61 16.10
C GLY A 227 -9.05 19.10 16.34
N TYR A 228 -8.91 18.32 15.27
CA TYR A 228 -8.93 16.84 15.31
C TYR A 228 -7.82 16.27 16.21
N ALA A 229 -6.65 16.88 16.18
CA ALA A 229 -5.53 16.52 17.03
C ALA A 229 -4.80 17.76 17.55
N THR A 230 -4.25 17.63 18.76
CA THR A 230 -3.48 18.68 19.44
C THR A 230 -1.97 18.61 19.18
N ALA A 231 -1.51 17.54 18.51
CA ALA A 231 -0.09 17.34 18.22
C ALA A 231 0.44 18.40 17.25
N PRO A 232 1.56 19.07 17.56
CA PRO A 232 2.19 19.99 16.64
C PRO A 232 2.58 19.23 15.36
N ASN A 233 2.53 19.89 14.22
CA ASN A 233 2.87 19.32 12.91
C ASN A 233 1.98 18.16 12.41
N TYR A 234 0.80 17.93 13.02
CA TYR A 234 -0.11 16.87 12.59
C TYR A 234 -0.55 17.03 11.12
N SER A 235 -0.91 18.25 10.75
CA SER A 235 -1.27 18.58 9.36
C SER A 235 -0.14 18.30 8.38
N ASP A 236 1.09 18.64 8.73
CA ASP A 236 2.24 18.43 7.85
C ASP A 236 2.59 16.95 7.71
N LYS A 237 2.42 16.18 8.78
CA LYS A 237 2.55 14.71 8.72
C LYS A 237 1.52 14.10 7.75
N ILE A 238 0.26 14.51 7.82
CA ILE A 238 -0.79 14.04 6.89
C ILE A 238 -0.44 14.41 5.45
N LYS A 239 -0.03 15.65 5.19
CA LYS A 239 0.37 16.10 3.84
C LYS A 239 1.55 15.31 3.29
N SER A 240 2.61 15.16 4.06
CA SER A 240 3.78 14.35 3.69
C SER A 240 3.38 12.91 3.37
N MET A 241 2.54 12.32 4.21
CA MET A 241 2.04 10.97 4.02
C MET A 241 1.17 10.86 2.77
N PHE A 242 0.29 11.83 2.52
CA PHE A 242 -0.54 11.90 1.34
C PHE A 242 0.29 11.90 0.04
N TYR A 243 1.31 12.75 -0.06
CA TYR A 243 2.17 12.78 -1.24
C TYR A 243 2.96 11.48 -1.42
N SER A 244 3.37 10.84 -0.33
CA SER A 244 3.98 9.50 -0.39
C SER A 244 3.01 8.47 -0.96
N ILE A 245 1.75 8.44 -0.50
CA ILE A 245 0.72 7.53 -0.97
C ILE A 245 0.41 7.77 -2.47
N VAL A 246 0.22 9.02 -2.87
CA VAL A 246 -0.04 9.38 -4.28
C VAL A 246 1.12 8.92 -5.18
N ARG A 247 2.36 9.11 -4.76
CA ARG A 247 3.54 8.61 -5.48
C ARG A 247 3.52 7.10 -5.62
N ASP A 248 3.15 6.37 -4.56
CA ASP A 248 3.05 4.92 -4.57
C ASP A 248 1.98 4.43 -5.55
N TYR A 249 0.79 5.03 -5.54
CA TYR A 249 -0.27 4.69 -6.50
C TYR A 249 0.15 4.97 -7.94
N LYS A 250 0.77 6.11 -8.21
CA LYS A 250 1.28 6.45 -9.56
C LYS A 250 2.31 5.45 -10.04
N LYS A 251 3.26 5.08 -9.17
CA LYS A 251 4.29 4.08 -9.49
C LYS A 251 3.67 2.73 -9.80
N GLN A 252 2.69 2.29 -8.97
CA GLN A 252 2.00 1.03 -9.20
C GLN A 252 1.27 1.01 -10.54
N ILE A 253 0.51 2.04 -10.85
CA ILE A 253 -0.22 2.16 -12.11
C ILE A 253 0.75 2.13 -13.31
N SER A 254 1.91 2.78 -13.21
CA SER A 254 2.92 2.75 -14.27
C SER A 254 3.43 1.32 -14.49
N ILE A 255 3.74 0.59 -13.41
CA ILE A 255 4.18 -0.81 -13.48
C ILE A 255 3.09 -1.68 -14.14
N ASP A 256 1.82 -1.50 -13.77
CA ASP A 256 0.72 -2.27 -14.33
C ASP A 256 0.54 -2.01 -15.83
N ILE A 257 0.72 -0.75 -16.27
CA ILE A 257 0.71 -0.38 -17.70
C ILE A 257 1.87 -1.06 -18.45
N ASP A 258 3.07 -1.05 -17.89
CA ASP A 258 4.25 -1.65 -18.52
C ASP A 258 4.11 -3.17 -18.62
N ASN A 259 3.59 -3.83 -17.60
CA ASN A 259 3.28 -5.25 -17.60
C ASN A 259 2.24 -5.60 -18.68
N ASN A 260 1.16 -4.83 -18.78
CA ASN A 260 0.15 -5.00 -19.81
C ASN A 260 0.75 -4.81 -21.22
N ASN A 261 1.60 -3.81 -21.42
CA ASN A 261 2.26 -3.56 -22.70
C ASN A 261 3.18 -4.72 -23.08
N SER A 262 3.91 -5.30 -22.15
CA SER A 262 4.78 -6.46 -22.36
C SER A 262 3.96 -7.69 -22.81
N LEU A 263 2.79 -7.93 -22.19
CA LEU A 263 1.87 -8.99 -22.60
C LEU A 263 1.26 -8.74 -23.98
N ILE A 264 0.92 -7.49 -24.30
CA ILE A 264 0.42 -7.11 -25.62
C ILE A 264 1.47 -7.41 -26.70
N MET A 265 2.73 -7.05 -26.48
CA MET A 265 3.83 -7.34 -27.40
C MET A 265 4.00 -8.86 -27.60
N LYS A 266 3.95 -9.63 -26.50
CA LYS A 266 4.03 -11.10 -26.57
C LYS A 266 2.90 -11.66 -27.46
N TYR A 267 1.65 -11.29 -27.22
CA TYR A 267 0.52 -11.78 -28.02
C TYR A 267 0.56 -11.32 -29.49
N GLN A 268 1.08 -10.12 -29.75
CA GLN A 268 1.31 -9.65 -31.12
C GLN A 268 2.37 -10.47 -31.83
N SER A 269 3.46 -10.84 -31.16
CA SER A 269 4.50 -11.71 -31.69
C SER A 269 3.94 -13.12 -32.02
N GLU A 270 3.15 -13.67 -31.10
CA GLU A 270 2.47 -14.97 -31.31
C GLU A 270 1.54 -14.95 -32.55
N ILE A 271 0.81 -13.86 -32.77
CA ILE A 271 -0.03 -13.68 -33.98
C ILE A 271 0.84 -13.66 -35.25
N ILE A 272 1.97 -12.94 -35.24
CA ILE A 272 2.87 -12.82 -36.40
C ILE A 272 3.51 -14.18 -36.72
N GLU A 273 3.97 -14.91 -35.70
CA GLU A 273 4.54 -16.26 -35.90
C GLU A 273 3.53 -17.25 -36.43
N THR A 274 2.30 -17.20 -35.92
CA THR A 274 1.16 -18.01 -36.38
C THR A 274 0.84 -17.75 -37.84
N GLN A 275 0.88 -16.49 -38.30
CA GLN A 275 0.65 -16.12 -39.67
C GLN A 275 1.77 -16.59 -40.62
N LYS A 276 3.00 -16.72 -40.12
CA LYS A 276 4.16 -17.20 -40.90
C LYS A 276 4.25 -18.71 -40.96
N SER A 277 3.74 -19.44 -39.96
CA SER A 277 3.78 -20.88 -39.90
C SER A 277 2.71 -21.47 -40.87
N LYS A 278 3.11 -22.37 -41.76
CA LYS A 278 2.18 -23.12 -42.64
C LYS A 278 1.35 -24.18 -41.89
N GLN A 279 1.61 -24.38 -40.59
CA GLN A 279 0.83 -25.26 -39.71
C GLN A 279 -0.20 -24.41 -38.96
N GLY A 280 -1.47 -24.61 -39.36
CA GLY A 280 -2.57 -23.73 -38.98
C GLY A 280 -2.90 -23.76 -37.47
N TYR A 281 -2.74 -22.63 -36.83
CA TYR A 281 -3.63 -22.25 -35.74
C TYR A 281 -5.04 -22.04 -36.30
N SER A 282 -6.06 -22.41 -35.53
CA SER A 282 -7.43 -22.18 -35.96
C SER A 282 -7.74 -20.67 -35.95
N ASN A 283 -8.68 -20.23 -36.76
CA ASN A 283 -9.19 -18.86 -36.71
C ASN A 283 -9.66 -18.48 -35.29
N SER A 284 -10.07 -19.46 -34.51
CA SER A 284 -10.45 -19.33 -33.08
C SER A 284 -9.29 -18.88 -32.22
N ASP A 285 -8.08 -19.44 -32.39
CA ASP A 285 -6.92 -19.09 -31.54
C ASP A 285 -6.44 -17.68 -31.84
N MET A 286 -6.39 -17.28 -33.10
CA MET A 286 -6.07 -15.90 -33.48
C MET A 286 -7.11 -14.90 -32.97
N MET A 287 -8.38 -15.25 -32.95
CA MET A 287 -9.45 -14.42 -32.41
C MET A 287 -9.30 -14.25 -30.88
N ASN A 288 -8.95 -15.33 -30.18
CA ASN A 288 -8.69 -15.31 -28.74
C ASN A 288 -7.52 -14.38 -28.39
N LEU A 289 -6.38 -14.44 -29.11
CA LEU A 289 -5.24 -13.54 -28.88
C LEU A 289 -5.61 -12.07 -29.12
N LYS A 290 -6.35 -11.75 -30.19
CA LYS A 290 -6.85 -10.39 -30.46
C LYS A 290 -7.78 -9.90 -29.35
N GLN A 291 -8.62 -10.76 -28.81
CA GLN A 291 -9.51 -10.43 -27.70
C GLN A 291 -8.72 -10.13 -26.42
N LYS A 292 -7.68 -10.93 -26.10
CA LYS A 292 -6.77 -10.66 -24.96
C LYS A 292 -6.09 -9.29 -25.09
N ILE A 293 -5.60 -8.95 -26.29
CA ILE A 293 -5.00 -7.64 -26.56
C ILE A 293 -6.03 -6.51 -26.34
N ALA A 294 -7.26 -6.67 -26.81
CA ALA A 294 -8.31 -5.67 -26.62
C ALA A 294 -8.63 -5.44 -25.13
N VAL A 295 -8.70 -6.49 -24.34
CA VAL A 295 -8.91 -6.41 -22.89
C VAL A 295 -7.77 -5.64 -22.20
N LEU A 296 -6.51 -5.94 -22.54
CA LEU A 296 -5.34 -5.24 -21.97
C LEU A 296 -5.29 -3.77 -22.37
N ASN A 297 -5.64 -3.44 -23.63
CA ASN A 297 -5.73 -2.04 -24.08
C ASN A 297 -6.81 -1.27 -23.31
N ASN A 298 -7.97 -1.86 -23.06
CA ASN A 298 -9.02 -1.25 -22.25
C ASN A 298 -8.58 -1.06 -20.81
N ALA A 299 -7.87 -2.03 -20.21
CA ALA A 299 -7.29 -1.91 -18.89
C ALA A 299 -6.29 -0.74 -18.83
N ASN A 300 -5.38 -0.64 -19.81
CA ASN A 300 -4.42 0.46 -19.91
C ASN A 300 -5.09 1.84 -20.03
N ASN A 301 -6.18 1.96 -20.78
CA ASN A 301 -6.93 3.21 -20.89
C ASN A 301 -7.53 3.62 -19.54
N LYS A 302 -8.06 2.66 -18.78
CA LYS A 302 -8.56 2.91 -17.41
C LYS A 302 -7.44 3.38 -16.48
N LEU A 303 -6.29 2.70 -16.50
CA LEU A 303 -5.12 3.04 -15.69
C LEU A 303 -4.57 4.45 -16.04
N LYS A 304 -4.53 4.80 -17.34
CA LYS A 304 -4.15 6.16 -17.79
C LYS A 304 -5.12 7.23 -17.29
N ASN A 305 -6.42 6.94 -17.21
CA ASN A 305 -7.40 7.84 -16.62
C ASN A 305 -7.18 7.98 -15.11
N ASP A 306 -6.88 6.89 -14.42
CA ASP A 306 -6.54 6.90 -12.99
C ASP A 306 -5.29 7.77 -12.72
N LEU A 307 -4.27 7.70 -13.57
CA LEU A 307 -3.11 8.60 -13.48
C LEU A 307 -3.50 10.08 -13.66
N LYS A 308 -4.42 10.38 -14.58
CA LYS A 308 -4.91 11.76 -14.77
C LYS A 308 -5.65 12.27 -13.52
N GLU A 309 -6.51 11.45 -12.91
CA GLU A 309 -7.19 11.80 -11.67
C GLU A 309 -6.21 12.04 -10.52
N LEU A 310 -5.21 11.14 -10.34
CA LEU A 310 -4.16 11.30 -9.33
C LEU A 310 -3.29 12.56 -9.56
N ASN A 311 -3.08 12.96 -10.82
CA ASN A 311 -2.33 14.16 -11.15
C ASN A 311 -3.10 15.47 -10.84
N ARG A 312 -4.43 15.40 -10.76
CA ARG A 312 -5.29 16.54 -10.38
C ARG A 312 -5.34 16.75 -8.85
N LEU A 313 -4.96 15.75 -8.07
CA LEU A 313 -4.84 15.89 -6.62
C LEU A 313 -3.62 16.76 -6.28
N LYS A 314 -3.84 17.92 -5.71
CA LYS A 314 -2.82 18.89 -5.29
C LYS A 314 -2.76 19.00 -3.77
#